data_6447ce08b1810c2560b02e6d019a3199
#
_entry.id   6447ce08b1810c2560b02e6d019a3199
#
_cell.length_a   1.000
_cell.length_b   1.000
_cell.length_c   1.000
_cell.angle_alpha   90.00
_cell.angle_beta   90.00
_cell.angle_gamma   90.00
#
_symmetry.space_group_name_H-M   'P 1'
#
loop_
_entity.id
_entity.type
_entity.pdbx_description
1 polymer ?
#
loop_
_entity_poly.entity_id
_entity_poly.type
_entity_poly.pdbx_seq_one_letter_code
_entity_poly.pdbx_strand_id
1 'polypeptide(L)'
;VCISGGKDSMLLAKLMQELHRHTRVPFEVEFLVMDPGYSPQNRRVIEENLKNLGVDAHIFESDIFSSVYHVEKSPCYLCARMRRGHLYNEAKSLGCNKIALGHHYDDVIETILMGMLWGAQVQTMMPKLHSTNFPGMELIRPMYLIREADIKAWRDRNDLHFIQCACHFTDTCTTCDPNGRTLSK
;
A
#
# COMPACT_ATOMS: atom_id res chain seq x y z
N VAL A 1 -6.52 6.56 4.14
CA VAL A 1 -6.00 5.18 4.14
C VAL A 1 -5.85 4.70 2.72
N CYS A 2 -4.62 4.33 2.30
CA CYS A 2 -4.35 3.87 0.95
C CYS A 2 -4.45 2.35 0.86
N ILE A 3 -5.33 1.87 -0.02
CA ILE A 3 -5.61 0.46 -0.23
C ILE A 3 -5.04 0.03 -1.59
N SER A 4 -4.19 -0.99 -1.59
CA SER A 4 -3.59 -1.57 -2.81
C SER A 4 -4.22 -2.92 -3.22
N GLY A 5 -5.14 -3.43 -2.42
CA GLY A 5 -5.76 -4.74 -2.63
C GLY A 5 -5.02 -5.92 -2.01
N GLY A 6 -3.79 -5.72 -1.50
CA GLY A 6 -3.05 -6.75 -0.77
C GLY A 6 -3.48 -6.87 0.69
N LYS A 7 -3.11 -7.98 1.34
CA LYS A 7 -3.45 -8.32 2.74
C LYS A 7 -3.18 -7.18 3.73
N ASP A 8 -2.03 -6.51 3.59
CA ASP A 8 -1.57 -5.51 4.55
C ASP A 8 -2.43 -4.25 4.48
N SER A 9 -2.72 -3.78 3.27
CA SER A 9 -3.56 -2.59 3.06
C SER A 9 -5.02 -2.82 3.46
N MET A 10 -5.53 -4.03 3.27
CA MET A 10 -6.90 -4.40 3.67
C MET A 10 -7.02 -4.54 5.19
N LEU A 11 -6.03 -5.13 5.86
CA LEU A 11 -5.99 -5.14 7.32
C LEU A 11 -5.90 -3.72 7.86
N LEU A 12 -5.03 -2.86 7.29
CA LEU A 12 -4.94 -1.45 7.68
C LEU A 12 -6.29 -0.76 7.59
N ALA A 13 -7.02 -0.96 6.47
CA ALA A 13 -8.35 -0.36 6.30
C ALA A 13 -9.31 -0.81 7.40
N LYS A 14 -9.34 -2.11 7.72
CA LYS A 14 -10.18 -2.65 8.78
C LYS A 14 -9.80 -2.10 10.15
N LEU A 15 -8.51 -2.04 10.47
CA LEU A 15 -8.01 -1.49 11.74
C LEU A 15 -8.36 -0.01 11.89
N MET A 16 -8.21 0.80 10.83
CA MET A 16 -8.54 2.21 10.86
C MET A 16 -10.05 2.44 10.99
N GLN A 17 -10.88 1.60 10.38
CA GLN A 17 -12.33 1.61 10.54
C GLN A 17 -12.72 1.32 11.99
N GLU A 18 -12.14 0.29 12.60
CA GLU A 18 -12.41 -0.07 13.99
C GLU A 18 -11.87 0.99 14.97
N LEU A 19 -10.69 1.53 14.68
CA LEU A 19 -10.13 2.62 15.48
C LEU A 19 -11.04 3.86 15.44
N HIS A 20 -11.53 4.24 14.28
CA HIS A 20 -12.48 5.36 14.12
C HIS A 20 -13.77 5.16 14.93
N ARG A 21 -14.28 3.93 14.97
CA ARG A 21 -15.51 3.59 15.73
C ARG A 21 -15.33 3.64 17.25
N HIS A 22 -14.13 3.30 17.73
CA HIS A 22 -13.89 3.07 19.17
C HIS A 22 -13.02 4.13 19.84
N THR A 23 -12.42 5.04 19.06
CA THR A 23 -11.55 6.09 19.63
C THR A 23 -12.36 7.22 20.26
N ARG A 24 -11.77 7.83 21.29
CA ARG A 24 -12.26 9.08 21.87
C ARG A 24 -11.66 10.33 21.20
N VAL A 25 -10.61 10.14 20.39
CA VAL A 25 -9.97 11.24 19.66
C VAL A 25 -10.68 11.41 18.32
N PRO A 26 -11.34 12.55 18.06
CA PRO A 26 -12.05 12.75 16.80
C PRO A 26 -11.06 12.83 15.64
N PHE A 27 -11.30 12.05 14.61
CA PHE A 27 -10.64 12.14 13.30
C PHE A 27 -11.57 11.61 12.22
N GLU A 28 -11.45 12.14 11.03
CA GLU A 28 -12.13 11.62 9.84
C GLU A 28 -11.23 10.63 9.11
N VAL A 29 -11.82 9.62 8.48
CA VAL A 29 -11.10 8.63 7.72
C VAL A 29 -11.71 8.44 6.34
N GLU A 30 -10.86 8.59 5.32
CA GLU A 30 -11.18 8.29 3.92
C GLU A 30 -10.39 7.07 3.47
N PHE A 31 -11.04 6.16 2.75
CA PHE A 31 -10.43 4.97 2.20
C PHE A 31 -10.25 5.14 0.70
N LEU A 32 -9.01 5.07 0.22
CA LEU A 32 -8.65 5.30 -1.17
C LEU A 32 -8.08 4.05 -1.82
N VAL A 33 -8.66 3.65 -2.92
CA VAL A 33 -8.09 2.65 -3.83
C VAL A 33 -7.67 3.37 -5.11
N MET A 34 -6.40 3.37 -5.40
CA MET A 34 -5.92 3.82 -6.68
C MET A 34 -5.82 2.64 -7.64
N ASP A 35 -6.57 2.68 -8.73
CA ASP A 35 -6.47 1.74 -9.83
C ASP A 35 -5.46 2.25 -10.87
N PRO A 36 -4.26 1.65 -10.96
CA PRO A 36 -3.25 2.06 -11.93
C PRO A 36 -3.42 1.41 -13.31
N GLY A 37 -4.55 0.77 -13.57
CA GLY A 37 -4.85 -0.06 -14.74
C GLY A 37 -4.90 -1.56 -14.39
N TYR A 38 -5.58 -1.93 -13.33
CA TYR A 38 -5.75 -3.33 -12.94
C TYR A 38 -6.51 -4.14 -14.01
N SER A 39 -6.22 -5.43 -14.07
CA SER A 39 -7.09 -6.34 -14.82
C SER A 39 -8.50 -6.36 -14.21
N PRO A 40 -9.54 -6.60 -15.03
CA PRO A 40 -10.93 -6.69 -14.52
C PRO A 40 -11.08 -7.72 -13.39
N GLN A 41 -10.29 -8.79 -13.42
CA GLN A 41 -10.29 -9.82 -12.40
C GLN A 41 -9.73 -9.30 -11.07
N ASN A 42 -8.57 -8.62 -11.10
CA ASN A 42 -7.96 -8.04 -9.91
C ASN A 42 -8.86 -6.95 -9.30
N ARG A 43 -9.48 -6.14 -10.15
CA ARG A 43 -10.44 -5.11 -9.73
C ARG A 43 -11.61 -5.72 -8.96
N ARG A 44 -12.23 -6.78 -9.50
CA ARG A 44 -13.32 -7.51 -8.84
C ARG A 44 -12.92 -8.06 -7.47
N VAL A 45 -11.74 -8.67 -7.37
CA VAL A 45 -11.24 -9.20 -6.09
C VAL A 45 -11.09 -8.09 -5.05
N ILE A 46 -10.60 -6.91 -5.45
CA ILE A 46 -10.50 -5.76 -4.54
C ILE A 46 -11.90 -5.32 -4.07
N GLU A 47 -12.83 -5.15 -5.00
CA GLU A 47 -14.20 -4.70 -4.70
C GLU A 47 -14.96 -5.70 -3.81
N GLU A 48 -14.81 -7.01 -4.08
CA GLU A 48 -15.39 -8.08 -3.24
C GLU A 48 -14.81 -8.07 -1.83
N ASN A 49 -13.50 -7.93 -1.69
CA ASN A 49 -12.85 -7.85 -0.38
C ASN A 49 -13.29 -6.60 0.40
N LEU A 50 -13.39 -5.45 -0.24
CA LEU A 50 -13.92 -4.22 0.39
C LEU A 50 -15.34 -4.42 0.91
N LYS A 51 -16.20 -5.04 0.07
CA LYS A 51 -17.57 -5.37 0.44
C LYS A 51 -17.62 -6.34 1.62
N ASN A 52 -16.82 -7.41 1.59
CA ASN A 52 -16.79 -8.41 2.65
C ASN A 52 -16.28 -7.82 3.98
N LEU A 53 -15.34 -6.89 3.93
CA LEU A 53 -14.82 -6.19 5.10
C LEU A 53 -15.72 -5.03 5.57
N GLY A 54 -16.74 -4.67 4.78
CA GLY A 54 -17.63 -3.54 5.04
C GLY A 54 -16.90 -2.19 5.02
N VAL A 55 -15.89 -2.06 4.14
CA VAL A 55 -15.13 -0.83 3.95
C VAL A 55 -15.65 -0.11 2.71
N ASP A 56 -16.18 1.09 2.90
CA ASP A 56 -16.58 1.98 1.81
C ASP A 56 -15.35 2.77 1.35
N ALA A 57 -14.90 2.53 0.13
CA ALA A 57 -13.67 3.10 -0.39
C ALA A 57 -13.90 3.84 -1.71
N HIS A 58 -13.32 5.03 -1.82
CA HIS A 58 -13.26 5.80 -3.05
C HIS A 58 -12.22 5.18 -4.00
N ILE A 59 -12.70 4.68 -5.15
CA ILE A 59 -11.83 4.08 -6.17
C ILE A 59 -11.66 5.10 -7.30
N PHE A 60 -10.41 5.48 -7.56
CA PHE A 60 -10.05 6.37 -8.66
C PHE A 60 -9.04 5.72 -9.60
N GLU A 61 -9.14 6.04 -10.87
CA GLU A 61 -8.36 5.43 -11.95
C GLU A 61 -7.19 6.31 -12.37
N SER A 62 -6.12 5.69 -12.86
CA SER A 62 -4.98 6.36 -13.46
C SER A 62 -4.32 5.48 -14.51
N ASP A 63 -3.72 6.09 -15.52
CA ASP A 63 -3.04 5.40 -16.63
C ASP A 63 -1.56 5.08 -16.35
N ILE A 64 -1.23 4.79 -15.08
CA ILE A 64 0.16 4.58 -14.68
C ILE A 64 0.76 3.37 -15.36
N PHE A 65 0.05 2.25 -15.42
CA PHE A 65 0.60 1.04 -16.01
C PHE A 65 0.90 1.21 -17.50
N SER A 66 0.03 1.87 -18.25
CA SER A 66 0.29 2.17 -19.66
C SER A 66 1.46 3.13 -19.85
N SER A 67 1.58 4.13 -18.98
CA SER A 67 2.67 5.11 -19.02
C SER A 67 4.04 4.51 -18.68
N VAL A 68 4.08 3.52 -17.79
CA VAL A 68 5.33 2.91 -17.31
C VAL A 68 5.75 1.71 -18.17
N TYR A 69 4.81 1.11 -18.92
CA TYR A 69 5.06 -0.10 -19.72
C TYR A 69 6.20 0.05 -20.74
N HIS A 70 6.39 1.25 -21.28
CA HIS A 70 7.40 1.56 -22.30
C HIS A 70 8.75 2.05 -21.73
N VAL A 71 8.90 2.08 -20.41
CA VAL A 71 10.12 2.61 -19.76
C VAL A 71 11.09 1.48 -19.46
N GLU A 72 12.24 1.47 -20.16
CA GLU A 72 13.28 0.44 -20.01
C GLU A 72 14.05 0.53 -18.68
N LYS A 73 14.24 1.76 -18.14
CA LYS A 73 15.02 1.96 -16.90
C LYS A 73 14.12 2.10 -15.68
N SER A 74 14.20 1.13 -14.78
CA SER A 74 13.55 1.15 -13.45
C SER A 74 12.03 1.45 -13.49
N PRO A 75 11.22 0.69 -14.25
CA PRO A 75 9.78 0.92 -14.37
C PRO A 75 9.08 0.87 -13.01
N CYS A 76 9.50 -0.02 -12.12
CA CYS A 76 8.94 -0.15 -10.77
C CYS A 76 9.16 1.10 -9.91
N TYR A 77 10.33 1.74 -10.02
CA TYR A 77 10.60 2.99 -9.29
C TYR A 77 9.70 4.12 -9.78
N LEU A 78 9.57 4.26 -11.09
CA LEU A 78 8.71 5.27 -11.70
C LEU A 78 7.24 5.05 -11.33
N CYS A 79 6.76 3.81 -11.42
CA CYS A 79 5.42 3.42 -11.02
C CYS A 79 5.15 3.79 -9.55
N ALA A 80 6.04 3.41 -8.65
CA ALA A 80 5.90 3.72 -7.22
C ALA A 80 5.87 5.23 -6.95
N ARG A 81 6.70 6.00 -7.67
CA ARG A 81 6.75 7.47 -7.56
C ARG A 81 5.45 8.12 -8.06
N MET A 82 4.96 7.70 -9.23
CA MET A 82 3.70 8.19 -9.80
C MET A 82 2.50 7.84 -8.89
N ARG A 83 2.41 6.59 -8.46
CA ARG A 83 1.36 6.15 -7.52
C ARG A 83 1.32 7.01 -6.27
N ARG A 84 2.48 7.27 -5.69
CA ARG A 84 2.57 8.14 -4.51
C ARG A 84 2.06 9.55 -4.80
N GLY A 85 2.46 10.15 -5.93
CA GLY A 85 2.00 11.48 -6.34
C GLY A 85 0.48 11.56 -6.47
N HIS A 86 -0.14 10.60 -7.17
CA HIS A 86 -1.59 10.54 -7.35
C HIS A 86 -2.32 10.37 -6.01
N LEU A 87 -1.86 9.46 -5.14
CA LEU A 87 -2.46 9.24 -3.82
C LEU A 87 -2.42 10.50 -2.94
N TYR A 88 -1.30 11.25 -2.97
CA TYR A 88 -1.20 12.49 -2.21
C TYR A 88 -2.11 13.58 -2.76
N ASN A 89 -2.21 13.72 -4.08
CA ASN A 89 -3.09 14.69 -4.71
C ASN A 89 -4.56 14.38 -4.39
N GLU A 90 -4.97 13.12 -4.51
CA GLU A 90 -6.34 12.71 -4.22
C GLU A 90 -6.68 12.90 -2.74
N ALA A 91 -5.81 12.46 -1.83
CA ALA A 91 -6.01 12.67 -0.40
C ALA A 91 -6.13 14.17 -0.06
N LYS A 92 -5.33 15.02 -0.70
CA LYS A 92 -5.39 16.48 -0.49
C LYS A 92 -6.69 17.09 -1.03
N SER A 93 -7.19 16.61 -2.18
CA SER A 93 -8.48 17.07 -2.74
C SER A 93 -9.66 16.75 -1.83
N LEU A 94 -9.56 15.64 -1.08
CA LEU A 94 -10.53 15.23 -0.06
C LEU A 94 -10.33 15.92 1.30
N GLY A 95 -9.43 16.89 1.39
CA GLY A 95 -9.17 17.63 2.63
C GLY A 95 -8.36 16.86 3.68
N CYS A 96 -7.79 15.70 3.33
CA CYS A 96 -6.98 14.92 4.26
C CYS A 96 -5.63 15.60 4.53
N ASN A 97 -5.15 15.48 5.76
CA ASN A 97 -3.83 15.95 6.19
C ASN A 97 -2.84 14.82 6.47
N LYS A 98 -3.27 13.57 6.37
CA LYS A 98 -2.44 12.38 6.59
C LYS A 98 -2.71 11.31 5.54
N ILE A 99 -1.65 10.56 5.20
CA ILE A 99 -1.74 9.33 4.41
C ILE A 99 -1.29 8.17 5.27
N ALA A 100 -2.14 7.17 5.44
CA ALA A 100 -1.82 5.94 6.14
C ALA A 100 -1.47 4.84 5.13
N LEU A 101 -0.31 4.20 5.32
CA LEU A 101 0.20 3.10 4.50
C LEU A 101 0.33 1.82 5.32
N GLY A 102 0.08 0.68 4.68
CA GLY A 102 0.07 -0.65 5.27
C GLY A 102 1.44 -1.28 5.51
N HIS A 103 2.49 -0.47 5.73
CA HIS A 103 3.79 -1.01 6.11
C HIS A 103 3.77 -1.52 7.55
N HIS A 104 4.40 -2.66 7.75
CA HIS A 104 4.42 -3.39 9.02
C HIS A 104 5.84 -3.59 9.55
N TYR A 105 5.99 -4.26 10.68
CA TYR A 105 7.26 -4.44 11.39
C TYR A 105 8.35 -5.08 10.52
N ASP A 106 7.99 -6.13 9.76
CA ASP A 106 8.97 -6.84 8.92
C ASP A 106 9.47 -5.96 7.76
N ASP A 107 8.61 -5.11 7.15
CA ASP A 107 9.05 -4.14 6.13
C ASP A 107 10.10 -3.17 6.68
N VAL A 108 9.96 -2.77 7.94
CA VAL A 108 10.92 -1.87 8.60
C VAL A 108 12.28 -2.54 8.74
N ILE A 109 12.29 -3.80 9.22
CA ILE A 109 13.52 -4.58 9.37
C ILE A 109 14.15 -4.85 8.01
N GLU A 110 13.38 -5.29 7.04
CA GLU A 110 13.85 -5.52 5.66
C GLU A 110 14.49 -4.25 5.08
N THR A 111 13.85 -3.09 5.26
CA THR A 111 14.39 -1.81 4.77
C THR A 111 15.74 -1.47 5.42
N ILE A 112 15.88 -1.68 6.72
CA ILE A 112 17.14 -1.43 7.44
C ILE A 112 18.22 -2.38 6.92
N LEU A 113 17.94 -3.68 6.86
CA LEU A 113 18.89 -4.69 6.40
C LEU A 113 19.32 -4.45 4.95
N MET A 114 18.38 -4.13 4.06
CA MET A 114 18.69 -3.78 2.67
C MET A 114 19.58 -2.53 2.59
N GLY A 115 19.28 -1.49 3.35
CA GLY A 115 20.10 -0.29 3.42
C GLY A 115 21.53 -0.58 3.86
N MET A 116 21.72 -1.43 4.87
CA MET A 116 23.03 -1.83 5.37
C MET A 116 23.81 -2.70 4.37
N LEU A 117 23.14 -3.70 3.78
CA LEU A 117 23.80 -4.69 2.91
C LEU A 117 24.13 -4.17 1.51
N TRP A 118 23.26 -3.36 0.92
CA TRP A 118 23.44 -2.85 -0.46
C TRP A 118 23.82 -1.39 -0.53
N GLY A 119 23.35 -0.57 0.41
CA GLY A 119 23.56 0.87 0.36
C GLY A 119 24.68 1.38 1.26
N ALA A 120 25.29 0.51 2.10
CA ALA A 120 26.22 0.90 3.15
C ALA A 120 25.69 2.06 4.01
N GLN A 121 24.36 2.14 4.18
CA GLN A 121 23.67 3.20 4.91
C GLN A 121 22.63 2.59 5.85
N VAL A 122 22.46 3.17 7.02
CA VAL A 122 21.32 2.83 7.90
C VAL A 122 20.13 3.68 7.47
N GLN A 123 19.31 3.14 6.60
CA GLN A 123 18.03 3.77 6.23
C GLN A 123 16.92 3.19 7.10
N THR A 124 16.11 4.05 7.68
CA THR A 124 14.98 3.64 8.50
C THR A 124 13.66 4.05 7.84
N MET A 125 12.64 3.23 8.07
CA MET A 125 11.27 3.54 7.69
C MET A 125 10.56 4.10 8.92
N MET A 126 10.52 5.42 9.08
CA MET A 126 9.92 6.04 10.27
C MET A 126 8.40 5.82 10.34
N PRO A 127 7.81 5.65 11.54
CA PRO A 127 6.36 5.46 11.69
C PRO A 127 5.54 6.67 11.25
N LYS A 128 6.15 7.86 11.30
CA LYS A 128 5.57 9.14 10.89
C LYS A 128 6.60 9.99 10.17
N LEU A 129 6.21 10.60 9.05
CA LEU A 129 7.05 11.48 8.24
C LEU A 129 6.23 12.66 7.72
N HIS A 130 6.80 13.86 7.78
CA HIS A 130 6.27 15.01 7.05
C HIS A 130 6.61 14.89 5.57
N SER A 131 5.66 15.17 4.70
CA SER A 131 5.90 15.17 3.26
C SER A 131 6.64 16.42 2.84
N THR A 132 7.80 16.25 2.20
CA THR A 132 8.56 17.38 1.63
C THR A 132 7.93 17.94 0.36
N ASN A 133 7.28 17.07 -0.43
CA ASN A 133 6.69 17.43 -1.72
C ASN A 133 5.23 17.90 -1.62
N PHE A 134 4.57 17.62 -0.50
CA PHE A 134 3.18 17.98 -0.23
C PHE A 134 3.09 18.68 1.13
N PRO A 135 3.34 20.00 1.19
CA PRO A 135 3.30 20.76 2.43
C PRO A 135 1.99 20.58 3.18
N GLY A 136 2.06 20.38 4.49
CA GLY A 136 0.89 20.14 5.34
C GLY A 136 0.42 18.68 5.38
N MET A 137 1.01 17.79 4.58
CA MET A 137 0.67 16.36 4.58
C MET A 137 1.69 15.55 5.38
N GLU A 138 1.20 14.56 6.11
CA GLU A 138 2.02 13.59 6.84
C GLU A 138 1.77 12.17 6.31
N LEU A 139 2.81 11.36 6.29
CA LEU A 139 2.71 9.91 6.06
C LEU A 139 2.78 9.22 7.41
N ILE A 140 1.84 8.31 7.67
CA ILE A 140 1.82 7.50 8.89
C ILE A 140 1.77 6.00 8.55
N ARG A 141 2.30 5.18 9.46
CA ARG A 141 2.31 3.71 9.36
C ARG A 141 1.72 3.10 10.62
N PRO A 142 0.39 3.01 10.70
CA PRO A 142 -0.28 2.53 11.92
C PRO A 142 0.11 1.11 12.33
N MET A 143 0.48 0.26 11.35
CA MET A 143 0.87 -1.13 11.57
C MET A 143 2.37 -1.33 11.84
N TYR A 144 3.11 -0.27 12.17
CA TYR A 144 4.56 -0.28 12.33
C TYR A 144 5.11 -1.37 13.27
N LEU A 145 4.36 -1.75 14.30
CA LEU A 145 4.73 -2.77 15.28
C LEU A 145 4.01 -4.12 15.08
N ILE A 146 3.17 -4.25 14.07
CA ILE A 146 2.45 -5.49 13.75
C ILE A 146 3.36 -6.38 12.90
N ARG A 147 3.47 -7.66 13.23
CA ARG A 147 4.27 -8.63 12.48
C ARG A 147 3.49 -9.17 11.28
N GLU A 148 4.19 -9.49 10.22
CA GLU A 148 3.58 -10.11 9.03
C GLU A 148 2.88 -11.45 9.38
N ALA A 149 3.44 -12.20 10.33
CA ALA A 149 2.83 -13.44 10.80
C ALA A 149 1.42 -13.23 11.37
N ASP A 150 1.20 -12.13 12.11
CA ASP A 150 -0.11 -11.81 12.68
C ASP A 150 -1.10 -11.38 11.57
N ILE A 151 -0.62 -10.67 10.55
CA ILE A 151 -1.42 -10.29 9.37
C ILE A 151 -1.86 -11.54 8.60
N LYS A 152 -0.94 -12.49 8.40
CA LYS A 152 -1.24 -13.78 7.75
C LYS A 152 -2.25 -14.58 8.57
N ALA A 153 -2.07 -14.66 9.90
CA ALA A 153 -2.99 -15.35 10.78
C ALA A 153 -4.41 -14.71 10.75
N TRP A 154 -4.50 -13.39 10.69
CA TRP A 154 -5.78 -12.69 10.52
C TRP A 154 -6.44 -13.06 9.20
N ARG A 155 -5.70 -13.02 8.09
CA ARG A 155 -6.18 -13.43 6.76
C ARG A 155 -6.75 -14.86 6.79
N ASP A 156 -5.96 -15.80 7.32
CA ASP A 156 -6.28 -17.22 7.29
C ASP A 156 -7.49 -17.56 8.18
N ARG A 157 -7.61 -16.89 9.35
CA ARG A 157 -8.76 -17.06 10.26
C ARG A 157 -10.07 -16.53 9.69
N ASN A 158 -10.00 -15.56 8.78
CA ASN A 158 -11.18 -14.97 8.15
C ASN A 158 -11.40 -15.49 6.72
N ASP A 159 -10.65 -16.49 6.27
CA ASP A 159 -10.71 -17.07 4.92
C ASP A 159 -10.69 -16.02 3.81
N LEU A 160 -9.78 -15.03 3.94
CA LEU A 160 -9.69 -13.92 3.02
C LEU A 160 -8.66 -14.19 1.93
N HIS A 161 -9.04 -13.91 0.69
CA HIS A 161 -8.21 -14.09 -0.49
C HIS A 161 -7.92 -12.73 -1.11
N PHE A 162 -6.65 -12.32 -1.08
CA PHE A 162 -6.20 -11.04 -1.60
C PHE A 162 -5.36 -11.20 -2.85
N ILE A 163 -5.29 -10.14 -3.66
CA ILE A 163 -4.37 -10.11 -4.78
C ILE A 163 -2.92 -10.17 -4.26
N GLN A 164 -2.10 -11.02 -4.86
CA GLN A 164 -0.69 -11.14 -4.50
C GLN A 164 0.14 -10.08 -5.21
N CYS A 165 -0.05 -9.93 -6.50
CA CYS A 165 0.52 -8.86 -7.29
C CYS A 165 -0.41 -8.49 -8.42
N ALA A 166 -0.61 -7.19 -8.63
CA ALA A 166 -1.49 -6.66 -9.65
C ALA A 166 -0.72 -6.06 -10.84
N CYS A 167 0.59 -6.19 -10.86
CA CYS A 167 1.46 -5.58 -11.87
C CYS A 167 1.63 -6.54 -13.05
N HIS A 168 1.43 -6.05 -14.30
CA HIS A 168 1.70 -6.82 -15.52
C HIS A 168 3.15 -7.33 -15.62
N PHE A 169 4.10 -6.66 -14.95
CA PHE A 169 5.49 -7.11 -14.91
C PHE A 169 5.71 -8.39 -14.09
N THR A 170 4.77 -8.77 -13.23
CA THR A 170 4.88 -10.01 -12.44
C THR A 170 4.48 -11.25 -13.20
N ASP A 171 3.61 -11.14 -14.18
CA ASP A 171 3.23 -12.26 -15.05
C ASP A 171 4.40 -12.70 -15.96
N THR A 172 5.38 -11.82 -16.16
CA THR A 172 6.59 -12.06 -16.97
C THR A 172 7.88 -12.09 -16.14
N CYS A 173 7.81 -11.82 -14.84
CA CYS A 173 8.97 -11.70 -13.97
C CYS A 173 9.42 -13.06 -13.44
N THR A 174 10.47 -13.64 -14.04
CA THR A 174 11.14 -14.86 -13.56
C THR A 174 11.96 -14.66 -12.27
N THR A 175 12.04 -13.43 -11.76
CA THR A 175 12.83 -13.02 -10.58
C THR A 175 11.97 -12.64 -9.36
N CYS A 176 10.67 -12.86 -9.42
CA CYS A 176 9.80 -12.68 -8.25
C CYS A 176 9.87 -13.92 -7.36
N ASP A 177 9.98 -13.71 -6.04
CA ASP A 177 9.81 -14.79 -5.08
C ASP A 177 8.37 -15.33 -5.12
N PRO A 178 8.06 -16.49 -4.49
CA PRO A 178 6.72 -17.06 -4.43
C PRO A 178 5.67 -16.13 -3.77
N ASN A 179 6.11 -15.06 -3.10
CA ASN A 179 5.28 -14.03 -2.49
C ASN A 179 5.11 -12.77 -3.37
N GLY A 180 5.58 -12.81 -4.64
CA GLY A 180 5.44 -11.72 -5.60
C GLY A 180 6.39 -10.53 -5.38
N ARG A 181 7.44 -10.69 -4.57
CA ARG A 181 8.45 -9.65 -4.34
C ARG A 181 9.51 -9.74 -5.42
N THR A 182 9.77 -8.66 -6.13
CA THR A 182 10.90 -8.57 -7.07
C THR A 182 12.20 -8.64 -6.30
N LEU A 183 12.97 -9.71 -6.53
CA LEU A 183 14.38 -9.74 -6.16
C LEU A 183 15.10 -8.79 -7.12
N SER A 184 15.17 -7.49 -6.78
CA SER A 184 15.95 -6.53 -7.52
C SER A 184 17.43 -6.94 -7.45
N LYS A 185 18.05 -7.15 -8.62
CA LYS A 185 19.50 -7.23 -8.74
C LYS A 185 20.13 -5.87 -8.47
#